data_587e898d64c6ded49b43a8c16f0a7071
#
_entry.id   587e898d64c6ded49b43a8c16f0a7071
#
_cell.length_a   1.000
_cell.length_b   1.000
_cell.length_c   1.000
_cell.angle_alpha   90.00
_cell.angle_beta   90.00
_cell.angle_gamma   90.00
#
_symmetry.space_group_name_H-M   'P 1'
#
loop_
_entity.id
_entity.type
_entity.pdbx_description
1 polymer ?
#
loop_
_entity_poly.entity_id
_entity_poly.type
_entity_poly.pdbx_seq_one_letter_code
_entity_poly.pdbx_strand_id
1 'polypeptide(L)'
;MSKRKIVSFLLLLLLTVSVFIANIIIIENAKGQLPDVTQLTYDKNSETAPKTVSELEKLFERITDKGIAFCSEGKETKVKEGTVTTVLVNENWFSDYETEINGENISSKNIDNRDKVAIIGSSLALKLFFTTDAVGKKICIDENQYTICGVICENESLINKFSADDKQRVYVPYTTAENYGDRTVDMIVYDNSVYTGAMVEQMNLPQYYSVNLNDKNQTLSSFEHILYLAIFIGFSIIALKLWYRFSRKFFEEIKENLKLNYFLKSLKNIPLKYVALVLVFAGIPAVLLIVFNICDFSIFIPSKYIPNDNIFDISNYLNVLVDNAQTLNSQSLTGNQMLVNLFSRTFTASLWLTIIFLISIITVLLNLTELKLCLLYTSDAADEL
;
A
#
# COMPACT_ATOMS: atom_id res chain seq x y z
N MET A 1 -19.02 -23.66 -32.05
CA MET A 1 -18.51 -22.34 -31.58
C MET A 1 -17.39 -21.88 -32.51
N SER A 2 -17.40 -20.62 -32.98
CA SER A 2 -16.32 -20.13 -33.84
C SER A 2 -14.99 -20.13 -33.07
N LYS A 3 -13.92 -20.68 -33.65
CA LYS A 3 -12.54 -20.65 -33.06
C LYS A 3 -12.17 -19.24 -32.58
N ARG A 4 -12.66 -18.20 -33.23
CA ARG A 4 -12.47 -16.79 -32.86
C ARG A 4 -13.05 -16.45 -31.47
N LYS A 5 -14.24 -16.96 -31.10
CA LYS A 5 -14.85 -16.71 -29.78
C LYS A 5 -14.06 -17.36 -28.63
N ILE A 6 -13.51 -18.56 -28.88
CA ILE A 6 -12.67 -19.25 -27.88
C ILE A 6 -11.37 -18.47 -27.66
N VAL A 7 -10.71 -18.07 -28.75
CA VAL A 7 -9.46 -17.30 -28.69
C VAL A 7 -9.70 -15.96 -27.98
N SER A 8 -10.78 -15.23 -28.30
CA SER A 8 -11.12 -13.99 -27.63
C SER A 8 -11.36 -14.17 -26.13
N PHE A 9 -12.05 -15.25 -25.73
CA PHE A 9 -12.26 -15.57 -24.32
C PHE A 9 -10.96 -15.89 -23.59
N LEU A 10 -10.06 -16.68 -24.20
CA LEU A 10 -8.76 -17.00 -23.61
C LEU A 10 -7.87 -15.75 -23.47
N LEU A 11 -7.90 -14.87 -24.47
CA LEU A 11 -7.18 -13.58 -24.40
C LEU A 11 -7.71 -12.68 -23.28
N LEU A 12 -9.05 -12.61 -23.12
CA LEU A 12 -9.66 -11.85 -22.05
C LEU A 12 -9.31 -12.43 -20.66
N LEU A 13 -9.33 -13.75 -20.52
CA LEU A 13 -8.93 -14.43 -19.28
C LEU A 13 -7.46 -14.14 -18.94
N LEU A 14 -6.59 -14.23 -19.94
CA LEU A 14 -5.17 -13.93 -19.78
C LEU A 14 -4.95 -12.47 -19.35
N LEU A 15 -5.68 -11.52 -19.97
CA LEU A 15 -5.66 -10.11 -19.59
C LEU A 15 -6.10 -9.94 -18.12
N THR A 16 -7.21 -10.57 -17.71
CA THR A 16 -7.72 -10.49 -16.34
C THR A 16 -6.67 -10.96 -15.33
N VAL A 17 -6.03 -12.10 -15.61
CA VAL A 17 -4.98 -12.66 -14.74
C VAL A 17 -3.75 -11.76 -14.71
N SER A 18 -3.33 -11.22 -15.87
CA SER A 18 -2.17 -10.32 -15.93
C SER A 18 -2.39 -9.03 -15.15
N VAL A 19 -3.58 -8.43 -15.26
CA VAL A 19 -3.94 -7.21 -14.52
C VAL A 19 -3.98 -7.49 -13.02
N PHE A 20 -4.54 -8.63 -12.60
CA PHE A 20 -4.54 -9.05 -11.20
C PHE A 20 -3.11 -9.17 -10.64
N ILE A 21 -2.24 -9.93 -11.31
CA ILE A 21 -0.86 -10.13 -10.89
C ILE A 21 -0.10 -8.80 -10.83
N ALA A 22 -0.24 -7.96 -11.87
CA ALA A 22 0.42 -6.66 -11.91
C ALA A 22 0.00 -5.76 -10.74
N ASN A 23 -1.29 -5.75 -10.40
CA ASN A 23 -1.80 -4.95 -9.29
C ASN A 23 -1.24 -5.44 -7.95
N ILE A 24 -1.27 -6.75 -7.68
CA ILE A 24 -0.71 -7.32 -6.44
C ILE A 24 0.80 -7.00 -6.33
N ILE A 25 1.58 -7.18 -7.39
CA ILE A 25 3.02 -6.87 -7.36
C ILE A 25 3.28 -5.39 -7.02
N ILE A 26 2.51 -4.48 -7.60
CA ILE A 26 2.66 -3.04 -7.35
C ILE A 26 2.32 -2.70 -5.90
N ILE A 27 1.23 -3.25 -5.37
CA ILE A 27 0.77 -3.02 -4.00
C ILE A 27 1.80 -3.59 -3.00
N GLU A 28 2.18 -4.85 -3.14
CA GLU A 28 3.11 -5.53 -2.23
C GLU A 28 4.47 -4.83 -2.20
N ASN A 29 4.96 -4.39 -3.38
CA ASN A 29 6.22 -3.65 -3.44
C ASN A 29 6.15 -2.30 -2.70
N ALA A 30 5.02 -1.62 -2.73
CA ALA A 30 4.85 -0.35 -2.00
C ALA A 30 4.63 -0.57 -0.50
N LYS A 31 3.82 -1.56 -0.11
CA LYS A 31 3.55 -1.91 1.29
C LYS A 31 4.82 -2.25 2.06
N GLY A 32 5.74 -3.01 1.45
CA GLY A 32 7.01 -3.38 2.07
C GLY A 32 7.96 -2.20 2.34
N GLN A 33 7.62 -0.99 1.87
CA GLN A 33 8.44 0.21 2.04
C GLN A 33 7.79 1.27 2.94
N LEU A 34 6.56 1.04 3.39
CA LEU A 34 5.82 1.99 4.24
C LEU A 34 5.91 1.55 5.70
N PRO A 35 6.78 2.17 6.52
CA PRO A 35 6.93 1.84 7.93
C PRO A 35 5.73 2.31 8.75
N ASP A 36 5.61 1.80 9.98
CA ASP A 36 4.54 2.19 10.92
C ASP A 36 4.88 3.48 11.67
N VAL A 37 5.01 4.57 10.92
CA VAL A 37 5.32 5.90 11.48
C VAL A 37 4.32 6.94 11.03
N THR A 38 4.26 8.02 11.78
CA THR A 38 3.57 9.25 11.41
C THR A 38 4.57 10.37 11.16
N GLN A 39 4.41 11.04 10.02
CA GLN A 39 5.19 12.22 9.63
C GLN A 39 4.39 13.48 9.90
N LEU A 40 5.00 14.43 10.59
CA LEU A 40 4.54 15.81 10.72
C LEU A 40 5.40 16.67 9.79
N THR A 41 4.86 17.15 8.69
CA THR A 41 5.59 17.95 7.71
C THR A 41 5.14 19.41 7.81
N TYR A 42 6.11 20.33 7.79
CA TYR A 42 5.80 21.75 7.84
C TYR A 42 4.97 22.20 6.63
N ASP A 43 3.87 22.89 6.91
CA ASP A 43 3.04 23.51 5.88
C ASP A 43 3.58 24.90 5.53
N LYS A 44 4.12 25.03 4.33
CA LYS A 44 4.64 26.32 3.82
C LYS A 44 3.57 27.42 3.69
N ASN A 45 2.29 27.05 3.68
CA ASN A 45 1.18 27.98 3.65
C ASN A 45 0.72 28.40 5.07
N SER A 46 1.32 27.82 6.11
CA SER A 46 1.01 28.18 7.49
C SER A 46 1.45 29.61 7.80
N GLU A 47 0.61 30.37 8.50
CA GLU A 47 0.95 31.69 9.04
C GLU A 47 1.99 31.60 10.17
N THR A 48 2.13 30.43 10.80
CA THR A 48 3.06 30.18 11.89
C THR A 48 4.38 29.65 11.34
N ALA A 49 5.49 30.22 11.79
CA ALA A 49 6.83 29.77 11.40
C ALA A 49 7.11 28.33 11.85
N PRO A 50 7.96 27.56 11.13
CA PRO A 50 8.38 26.25 11.56
C PRO A 50 9.17 26.32 12.86
N LYS A 51 9.13 25.26 13.66
CA LYS A 51 9.92 25.15 14.89
C LYS A 51 11.41 25.08 14.57
N THR A 52 12.21 25.68 15.44
CA THR A 52 13.67 25.51 15.40
C THR A 52 14.09 24.25 16.13
N VAL A 53 15.30 23.76 15.84
CA VAL A 53 15.87 22.58 16.53
C VAL A 53 15.89 22.80 18.04
N SER A 54 16.33 23.98 18.52
CA SER A 54 16.37 24.28 19.96
C SER A 54 14.98 24.32 20.61
N GLU A 55 13.95 24.71 19.88
CA GLU A 55 12.57 24.67 20.36
C GLU A 55 12.06 23.23 20.47
N LEU A 56 12.44 22.37 19.51
CA LEU A 56 12.07 20.95 19.52
C LEU A 56 12.80 20.19 20.62
N GLU A 57 14.10 20.41 20.83
CA GLU A 57 14.87 19.79 21.91
C GLU A 57 14.20 20.08 23.26
N LYS A 58 13.84 21.34 23.53
CA LYS A 58 13.10 21.72 24.74
C LYS A 58 11.72 21.07 24.84
N LEU A 59 11.05 20.85 23.71
CA LEU A 59 9.77 20.18 23.69
C LEU A 59 9.95 18.68 24.00
N PHE A 60 10.95 18.05 23.43
CA PHE A 60 11.27 16.63 23.66
C PHE A 60 11.74 16.34 25.08
N GLU A 61 12.54 17.22 25.69
CA GLU A 61 12.92 17.11 27.11
C GLU A 61 11.68 17.09 28.04
N ARG A 62 10.61 17.80 27.67
CA ARG A 62 9.35 17.82 28.45
C ARG A 62 8.51 16.56 28.27
N ILE A 63 8.61 15.92 27.12
CA ILE A 63 7.80 14.76 26.75
C ILE A 63 8.50 13.45 27.16
N THR A 64 9.73 13.52 27.65
CA THR A 64 10.55 12.39 28.15
C THR A 64 10.90 11.32 27.14
N ASP A 65 11.07 11.62 25.85
CA ASP A 65 11.14 10.52 24.93
C ASP A 65 12.22 10.52 23.88
N LYS A 66 12.87 9.38 23.92
CA LYS A 66 13.84 8.83 23.01
C LYS A 66 13.06 8.17 21.87
N GLY A 67 13.11 8.67 20.69
CA GLY A 67 12.51 8.00 19.52
C GLY A 67 11.72 8.92 18.59
N ILE A 68 11.87 10.23 18.72
CA ILE A 68 11.37 11.16 17.73
C ILE A 68 12.51 11.51 16.78
N ALA A 69 12.27 11.28 15.50
CA ALA A 69 13.17 11.69 14.44
C ALA A 69 12.79 13.07 13.91
N PHE A 70 13.77 13.82 13.45
CA PHE A 70 13.50 15.06 12.73
C PHE A 70 14.54 15.32 11.64
N CYS A 71 14.17 16.14 10.66
CA CYS A 71 15.12 16.63 9.67
C CYS A 71 14.93 18.12 9.39
N SER A 72 16.05 18.72 8.92
CA SER A 72 16.11 20.06 8.37
C SER A 72 16.78 20.01 7.01
N GLU A 73 16.09 20.39 5.95
CA GLU A 73 16.64 20.40 4.59
C GLU A 73 17.43 21.67 4.34
N GLY A 74 18.67 21.53 3.96
CA GLY A 74 19.56 22.64 3.60
C GLY A 74 19.35 23.11 2.15
N LYS A 75 20.16 24.06 1.75
CA LYS A 75 20.22 24.54 0.35
C LYS A 75 20.97 23.53 -0.53
N GLU A 76 20.66 23.57 -1.81
CA GLU A 76 21.42 22.82 -2.81
C GLU A 76 22.85 23.34 -2.93
N THR A 77 23.82 22.45 -2.82
CA THR A 77 25.24 22.75 -2.88
C THR A 77 25.89 22.00 -4.03
N LYS A 78 26.83 22.66 -4.70
CA LYS A 78 27.59 22.03 -5.78
C LYS A 78 28.68 21.11 -5.22
N VAL A 79 28.70 19.87 -5.71
CA VAL A 79 29.78 18.90 -5.52
C VAL A 79 30.49 18.62 -6.85
N LYS A 80 31.56 17.83 -6.84
CA LYS A 80 32.38 17.60 -8.05
C LYS A 80 31.59 17.18 -9.28
N GLU A 81 30.50 16.45 -9.13
CA GLU A 81 29.71 15.88 -10.23
C GLU A 81 28.21 16.13 -10.07
N GLY A 82 27.82 17.35 -9.74
CA GLY A 82 26.41 17.74 -9.68
C GLY A 82 26.06 18.62 -8.49
N THR A 83 24.79 18.61 -8.13
CA THR A 83 24.27 19.28 -6.95
C THR A 83 23.77 18.26 -5.94
N VAL A 84 23.95 18.53 -4.67
CA VAL A 84 23.40 17.74 -3.56
C VAL A 84 22.67 18.64 -2.58
N THR A 85 21.67 18.14 -1.93
CA THR A 85 20.98 18.80 -0.84
C THR A 85 21.42 18.16 0.48
N THR A 86 21.95 18.97 1.39
CA THR A 86 22.32 18.50 2.71
C THR A 86 21.08 18.43 3.58
N VAL A 87 20.84 17.26 4.18
CA VAL A 87 19.73 17.03 5.11
C VAL A 87 20.31 16.76 6.51
N LEU A 88 20.01 17.66 7.42
CA LEU A 88 20.41 17.56 8.82
C LEU A 88 19.44 16.62 9.53
N VAL A 89 19.95 15.56 10.16
CA VAL A 89 19.13 14.54 10.82
C VAL A 89 19.64 14.20 12.22
N ASN A 90 18.77 13.68 13.07
CA ASN A 90 19.15 13.08 14.34
C ASN A 90 19.39 11.56 14.19
N GLU A 91 19.78 10.90 15.27
CA GLU A 91 20.13 9.47 15.31
C GLU A 91 18.93 8.55 15.01
N ASN A 92 17.72 8.99 15.28
CA ASN A 92 16.50 8.17 15.10
C ASN A 92 15.99 8.15 13.66
N TRP A 93 16.46 9.07 12.80
CA TRP A 93 15.92 9.28 11.47
C TRP A 93 15.82 8.00 10.63
N PHE A 94 16.89 7.23 10.55
CA PHE A 94 16.92 6.02 9.72
C PHE A 94 16.31 4.81 10.41
N SER A 95 16.36 4.75 11.76
CA SER A 95 15.72 3.67 12.50
C SER A 95 14.21 3.74 12.44
N ASP A 96 13.62 4.93 12.58
CA ASP A 96 12.16 5.11 12.51
C ASP A 96 11.62 4.78 11.12
N TYR A 97 12.40 5.06 10.06
CA TYR A 97 12.03 4.68 8.71
C TYR A 97 12.42 3.25 8.31
N GLU A 98 12.99 2.46 9.21
CA GLU A 98 13.48 1.10 8.94
C GLU A 98 14.35 1.03 7.68
N THR A 99 15.16 2.08 7.45
CA THR A 99 15.95 2.23 6.22
C THR A 99 17.12 1.25 6.20
N GLU A 100 17.24 0.45 5.14
CA GLU A 100 18.37 -0.45 4.95
C GLU A 100 19.63 0.34 4.56
N ILE A 101 20.67 0.26 5.38
CA ILE A 101 21.94 0.96 5.21
C ILE A 101 23.08 -0.05 5.15
N ASN A 102 23.89 0.03 4.10
CA ASN A 102 25.16 -0.67 4.05
C ASN A 102 26.23 0.19 4.75
N GLY A 103 26.73 -0.27 5.90
CA GLY A 103 27.64 0.45 6.78
C GLY A 103 27.02 0.77 8.14
N GLU A 104 27.36 1.93 8.70
CA GLU A 104 26.91 2.37 10.02
C GLU A 104 25.87 3.49 9.90
N ASN A 105 24.91 3.51 10.82
CA ASN A 105 23.94 4.60 10.97
C ASN A 105 24.61 5.78 11.73
N ILE A 106 24.01 6.98 11.61
CA ILE A 106 24.33 8.12 12.46
C ILE A 106 23.91 7.78 13.89
N SER A 107 24.85 7.76 14.81
CA SER A 107 24.62 7.42 16.21
C SER A 107 24.56 8.66 17.10
N SER A 108 23.98 8.54 18.30
CA SER A 108 24.00 9.60 19.32
C SER A 108 25.43 10.08 19.60
N LYS A 109 26.43 9.18 19.55
CA LYS A 109 27.84 9.55 19.69
C LYS A 109 28.33 10.49 18.59
N ASN A 110 27.91 10.27 17.35
CA ASN A 110 28.25 11.18 16.24
C ASN A 110 27.58 12.55 16.41
N ILE A 111 26.38 12.59 16.95
CA ILE A 111 25.66 13.82 17.28
C ILE A 111 26.39 14.60 18.40
N ASP A 112 26.71 13.93 19.50
CA ASP A 112 27.37 14.54 20.66
C ASP A 112 28.78 15.07 20.33
N ASN A 113 29.56 14.31 19.57
CA ASN A 113 30.91 14.68 19.16
C ASN A 113 30.94 15.68 17.99
N ARG A 114 29.80 15.93 17.33
CA ARG A 114 29.72 16.70 16.09
C ARG A 114 30.58 16.12 14.97
N ASP A 115 30.58 14.78 14.88
CA ASP A 115 31.41 14.08 13.89
C ASP A 115 30.95 14.40 12.47
N LYS A 116 31.90 14.74 11.58
CA LYS A 116 31.62 14.97 10.17
C LYS A 116 31.48 13.65 9.41
N VAL A 117 30.40 12.95 9.68
CA VAL A 117 29.98 11.73 8.99
C VAL A 117 28.78 12.00 8.09
N ALA A 118 28.61 11.19 7.06
CA ALA A 118 27.51 11.34 6.09
C ALA A 118 26.96 10.00 5.66
N ILE A 119 25.65 9.94 5.43
CA ILE A 119 24.96 8.84 4.74
C ILE A 119 24.45 9.35 3.40
N ILE A 120 24.66 8.55 2.34
CA ILE A 120 24.25 8.89 0.97
C ILE A 120 23.46 7.76 0.34
N GLY A 121 22.65 8.04 -0.68
CA GLY A 121 21.98 7.01 -1.48
C GLY A 121 22.94 6.25 -2.38
N SER A 122 22.59 5.00 -2.74
CA SER A 122 23.38 4.16 -3.65
C SER A 122 23.55 4.80 -5.03
N SER A 123 22.56 5.52 -5.53
CA SER A 123 22.60 6.26 -6.79
C SER A 123 23.64 7.38 -6.76
N LEU A 124 23.72 8.15 -5.67
CA LEU A 124 24.73 9.18 -5.48
C LEU A 124 26.12 8.57 -5.31
N ALA A 125 26.26 7.47 -4.58
CA ALA A 125 27.52 6.75 -4.42
C ALA A 125 28.06 6.30 -5.79
N LEU A 126 27.19 5.73 -6.63
CA LEU A 126 27.56 5.32 -7.99
C LEU A 126 28.01 6.51 -8.87
N LYS A 127 27.30 7.64 -8.76
CA LYS A 127 27.60 8.85 -9.51
C LYS A 127 28.93 9.47 -9.12
N LEU A 128 29.23 9.55 -7.82
CA LEU A 128 30.44 10.21 -7.31
C LEU A 128 31.69 9.31 -7.29
N PHE A 129 31.51 8.04 -7.06
CA PHE A 129 32.59 7.08 -6.75
C PHE A 129 32.63 5.89 -7.69
N PHE A 130 31.70 5.78 -8.64
CA PHE A 130 31.55 4.65 -9.58
C PHE A 130 31.39 3.30 -8.91
N THR A 131 30.91 3.27 -7.65
CA THR A 131 30.64 2.09 -6.87
C THR A 131 29.59 2.37 -5.82
N THR A 132 28.79 1.39 -5.47
CA THR A 132 27.85 1.45 -4.34
C THR A 132 28.58 1.24 -2.99
N ASP A 133 29.77 0.67 -3.00
CA ASP A 133 30.62 0.55 -1.81
C ASP A 133 31.44 1.83 -1.63
N ALA A 134 30.82 2.81 -0.98
CA ALA A 134 31.40 4.14 -0.75
C ALA A 134 31.72 4.40 0.74
N VAL A 135 31.52 3.43 1.61
CA VAL A 135 31.81 3.56 3.05
C VAL A 135 33.31 3.87 3.25
N GLY A 136 33.61 4.83 4.12
CA GLY A 136 34.96 5.33 4.37
C GLY A 136 35.51 6.35 3.36
N LYS A 137 34.82 6.54 2.21
CA LYS A 137 35.22 7.61 1.25
C LYS A 137 34.76 8.97 1.79
N LYS A 138 35.33 10.03 1.18
CA LYS A 138 35.09 11.39 1.62
C LYS A 138 34.35 12.21 0.58
N ILE A 139 33.38 12.99 1.02
CA ILE A 139 32.64 13.96 0.23
C ILE A 139 32.81 15.35 0.81
N CYS A 140 33.01 16.35 -0.06
CA CYS A 140 33.16 17.76 0.31
C CYS A 140 31.84 18.49 0.03
N ILE A 141 31.28 19.13 1.03
CA ILE A 141 30.06 19.91 0.96
C ILE A 141 30.31 21.23 1.70
N ASP A 142 30.08 22.37 1.04
CA ASP A 142 30.26 23.69 1.63
C ASP A 142 31.61 23.83 2.38
N GLU A 143 32.71 23.46 1.71
CA GLU A 143 34.09 23.50 2.25
C GLU A 143 34.36 22.51 3.42
N ASN A 144 33.31 21.81 3.91
CA ASN A 144 33.46 20.80 4.91
C ASN A 144 33.62 19.40 4.28
N GLN A 145 34.55 18.64 4.85
CA GLN A 145 34.81 17.26 4.43
C GLN A 145 34.10 16.29 5.36
N TYR A 146 33.20 15.47 4.80
CA TYR A 146 32.47 14.41 5.51
C TYR A 146 32.98 13.04 5.10
N THR A 147 33.05 12.11 6.05
CA THR A 147 33.35 10.70 5.79
C THR A 147 32.06 9.93 5.67
N ILE A 148 31.90 9.17 4.58
CA ILE A 148 30.70 8.35 4.38
C ILE A 148 30.73 7.18 5.36
N CYS A 149 29.78 7.13 6.29
CA CYS A 149 29.62 6.05 7.25
C CYS A 149 28.63 4.98 6.77
N GLY A 150 27.67 5.35 5.89
CA GLY A 150 26.68 4.43 5.38
C GLY A 150 26.17 4.80 3.99
N VAL A 151 25.66 3.81 3.28
CA VAL A 151 25.02 3.96 1.98
C VAL A 151 23.64 3.33 2.03
N ILE A 152 22.61 4.12 1.73
CA ILE A 152 21.21 3.68 1.68
C ILE A 152 21.01 2.75 0.48
N CYS A 153 20.42 1.57 0.70
CA CYS A 153 20.01 0.65 -0.35
C CYS A 153 18.72 1.16 -1.00
N GLU A 154 18.84 1.86 -2.14
CA GLU A 154 17.69 2.39 -2.86
C GLU A 154 16.98 1.28 -3.63
N ASN A 155 15.65 1.23 -3.51
CA ASN A 155 14.83 0.27 -4.27
C ASN A 155 14.71 0.73 -5.73
N GLU A 156 15.21 -0.08 -6.66
CA GLU A 156 15.24 0.22 -8.10
C GLU A 156 13.95 -0.13 -8.85
N SER A 157 12.85 -0.44 -8.15
CA SER A 157 11.58 -0.74 -8.82
C SER A 157 11.11 0.43 -9.70
N LEU A 158 10.33 0.12 -10.74
CA LEU A 158 9.82 1.14 -11.65
C LEU A 158 9.00 2.20 -10.91
N ILE A 159 8.16 1.77 -9.95
CA ILE A 159 7.30 2.69 -9.21
C ILE A 159 8.11 3.63 -8.31
N ASN A 160 9.23 3.14 -7.75
CA ASN A 160 10.15 3.98 -6.98
C ASN A 160 10.84 5.01 -7.88
N LYS A 161 11.31 4.60 -9.07
CA LYS A 161 11.91 5.54 -10.04
C LYS A 161 10.93 6.64 -10.46
N PHE A 162 9.64 6.33 -10.60
CA PHE A 162 8.61 7.33 -10.88
C PHE A 162 8.22 8.18 -9.66
N SER A 163 8.51 7.74 -8.46
CA SER A 163 8.16 8.42 -7.21
C SER A 163 9.29 9.29 -6.68
N ALA A 164 10.54 8.96 -7.04
CA ALA A 164 11.72 9.73 -6.68
C ALA A 164 11.67 11.13 -7.30
N ASP A 165 12.20 12.10 -6.58
CA ASP A 165 12.57 13.39 -7.14
C ASP A 165 14.02 13.32 -7.70
N ASP A 166 14.40 14.32 -8.51
CA ASP A 166 15.73 14.37 -9.09
C ASP A 166 16.82 14.85 -8.11
N LYS A 167 16.44 15.10 -6.85
CA LYS A 167 17.36 15.64 -5.83
C LYS A 167 18.24 14.55 -5.25
N GLN A 168 19.53 14.78 -5.29
CA GLN A 168 20.51 13.95 -4.59
C GLN A 168 20.72 14.49 -3.17
N ARG A 169 20.51 13.65 -2.14
CA ARG A 169 20.59 14.05 -0.73
C ARG A 169 21.79 13.44 -0.04
N VAL A 170 22.37 14.23 0.86
CA VAL A 170 23.42 13.79 1.77
C VAL A 170 22.93 14.06 3.19
N TYR A 171 22.78 13.01 3.97
CA TYR A 171 22.32 13.08 5.35
C TYR A 171 23.51 13.19 6.29
N VAL A 172 23.49 14.20 7.17
CA VAL A 172 24.55 14.46 8.12
C VAL A 172 23.97 14.76 9.51
N PRO A 173 24.74 14.54 10.62
CA PRO A 173 24.31 14.90 11.96
C PRO A 173 23.93 16.39 12.03
N TYR A 174 22.78 16.70 12.61
CA TYR A 174 22.28 18.09 12.68
C TYR A 174 23.25 19.03 13.42
N THR A 175 24.02 18.50 14.39
CA THR A 175 24.99 19.26 15.19
C THR A 175 26.23 19.68 14.41
N THR A 176 26.43 19.17 13.18
CA THR A 176 27.57 19.59 12.30
C THR A 176 27.34 20.93 11.63
N ALA A 177 26.11 21.41 11.58
CA ALA A 177 25.77 22.72 11.01
C ALA A 177 26.16 23.84 11.98
N GLU A 178 26.64 24.96 11.41
CA GLU A 178 26.80 26.20 12.18
C GLU A 178 25.42 26.69 12.63
N ASN A 179 25.32 27.12 13.92
CA ASN A 179 24.09 27.59 14.54
C ASN A 179 22.92 26.61 14.35
N TYR A 180 23.20 25.30 14.52
CA TYR A 180 22.21 24.25 14.30
C TYR A 180 20.91 24.47 15.13
N GLY A 181 21.01 25.05 16.32
CA GLY A 181 19.85 25.36 17.16
C GLY A 181 18.83 26.31 16.54
N ASP A 182 19.27 27.20 15.63
CA ASP A 182 18.41 28.16 14.92
C ASP A 182 17.86 27.60 13.60
N ARG A 183 18.27 26.40 13.20
CA ARG A 183 17.78 25.74 11.99
C ARG A 183 16.31 25.34 12.16
N THR A 184 15.53 25.62 11.13
CA THR A 184 14.12 25.25 11.08
C THR A 184 13.99 23.76 10.80
N VAL A 185 13.00 23.12 11.44
CA VAL A 185 12.70 21.72 11.24
C VAL A 185 11.60 21.60 10.19
N ASP A 186 11.87 20.86 9.13
CA ASP A 186 10.95 20.64 8.03
C ASP A 186 10.03 19.45 8.27
N MET A 187 10.53 18.42 8.95
CA MET A 187 9.78 17.21 9.23
C MET A 187 10.13 16.63 10.59
N ILE A 188 9.10 16.16 11.29
CA ILE A 188 9.20 15.41 12.54
C ILE A 188 8.56 14.05 12.29
N VAL A 189 9.16 12.97 12.77
CA VAL A 189 8.67 11.61 12.59
C VAL A 189 8.63 10.91 13.93
N TYR A 190 7.60 10.12 14.14
CA TYR A 190 7.47 9.31 15.34
C TYR A 190 6.86 7.94 15.01
N ASP A 191 7.31 6.94 15.75
CA ASP A 191 6.80 5.58 15.68
C ASP A 191 5.41 5.50 16.32
N ASN A 192 4.41 4.99 15.58
CA ASN A 192 3.04 4.85 16.06
C ASN A 192 2.90 3.80 17.18
N SER A 193 3.86 2.90 17.34
CA SER A 193 3.88 1.92 18.43
C SER A 193 4.24 2.55 19.77
N VAL A 194 4.98 3.66 19.74
CA VAL A 194 5.48 4.37 20.94
C VAL A 194 4.59 5.56 21.28
N TYR A 195 4.13 6.29 20.28
CA TYR A 195 3.37 7.54 20.47
C TYR A 195 1.90 7.38 20.13
N THR A 196 1.05 7.82 21.04
CA THR A 196 -0.39 7.90 20.78
C THR A 196 -0.75 9.28 20.21
N GLY A 197 -1.84 9.35 19.42
CA GLY A 197 -2.34 10.63 18.90
C GLY A 197 -2.54 11.70 19.98
N ALA A 198 -2.96 11.30 21.19
CA ALA A 198 -3.12 12.23 22.33
C ALA A 198 -1.78 12.83 22.82
N MET A 199 -0.67 12.08 22.74
CA MET A 199 0.66 12.61 23.06
C MET A 199 1.11 13.63 22.03
N VAL A 200 0.82 13.37 20.77
CA VAL A 200 1.16 14.28 19.66
C VAL A 200 0.35 15.56 19.70
N GLU A 201 -0.93 15.49 20.08
CA GLU A 201 -1.76 16.67 20.29
C GLU A 201 -1.21 17.59 21.38
N GLN A 202 -0.57 17.03 22.41
CA GLN A 202 0.10 17.82 23.48
C GLN A 202 1.30 18.61 22.96
N MET A 203 1.92 18.19 21.84
CA MET A 203 3.01 18.95 21.20
C MET A 203 2.52 20.28 20.61
N ASN A 204 1.23 20.40 20.32
CA ASN A 204 0.60 21.58 19.77
C ASN A 204 1.38 22.21 18.60
N LEU A 205 1.47 21.43 17.50
CA LEU A 205 2.22 21.78 16.29
C LEU A 205 1.26 22.06 15.11
N PRO A 206 0.38 23.09 15.18
CA PRO A 206 -0.65 23.35 14.16
C PRO A 206 -0.07 23.71 12.80
N GLN A 207 1.19 24.15 12.74
CA GLN A 207 1.89 24.48 11.51
C GLN A 207 2.41 23.26 10.74
N TYR A 208 2.26 22.06 11.31
CA TYR A 208 2.63 20.81 10.65
C TYR A 208 1.39 20.01 10.33
N TYR A 209 1.29 19.49 9.11
CA TYR A 209 0.25 18.52 8.77
C TYR A 209 0.75 17.09 9.00
N SER A 210 -0.15 16.25 9.46
CA SER A 210 0.14 14.86 9.82
C SER A 210 -0.14 13.91 8.67
N VAL A 211 0.79 12.98 8.40
CA VAL A 211 0.63 11.88 7.46
C VAL A 211 0.99 10.58 8.17
N ASN A 212 0.01 9.74 8.45
CA ASN A 212 0.23 8.41 8.99
C ASN A 212 0.53 7.44 7.84
N LEU A 213 1.73 6.85 7.81
CA LEU A 213 2.13 5.91 6.76
C LEU A 213 1.49 4.53 6.93
N ASN A 214 1.14 4.13 8.15
CA ASN A 214 0.40 2.90 8.39
C ASN A 214 -1.03 2.97 7.82
N ASP A 215 -1.72 4.10 7.98
CA ASP A 215 -3.03 4.33 7.32
C ASP A 215 -2.90 4.20 5.80
N LYS A 216 -1.79 4.68 5.23
CA LYS A 216 -1.50 4.54 3.80
C LYS A 216 -1.29 3.08 3.41
N ASN A 217 -0.55 2.34 4.22
CA ASN A 217 -0.32 0.91 4.05
C ASN A 217 -1.64 0.11 4.11
N GLN A 218 -2.47 0.37 5.11
CA GLN A 218 -3.79 -0.26 5.25
C GLN A 218 -4.73 0.09 4.08
N THR A 219 -4.66 1.33 3.58
CA THR A 219 -5.42 1.75 2.39
C THR A 219 -5.01 0.95 1.14
N LEU A 220 -3.71 0.68 0.95
CA LEU A 220 -3.24 -0.17 -0.16
C LEU A 220 -3.70 -1.62 0.01
N SER A 221 -3.68 -2.16 1.22
CA SER A 221 -4.20 -3.51 1.51
C SER A 221 -5.69 -3.65 1.17
N SER A 222 -6.47 -2.58 1.29
CA SER A 222 -7.89 -2.58 0.91
C SER A 222 -8.11 -2.91 -0.58
N PHE A 223 -7.19 -2.51 -1.47
CA PHE A 223 -7.28 -2.90 -2.88
C PHE A 223 -7.11 -4.41 -3.06
N GLU A 224 -6.21 -5.05 -2.33
CA GLU A 224 -6.04 -6.50 -2.36
C GLU A 224 -7.31 -7.20 -1.89
N HIS A 225 -7.91 -6.73 -0.80
CA HIS A 225 -9.16 -7.30 -0.28
C HIS A 225 -10.31 -7.14 -1.29
N ILE A 226 -10.38 -6.01 -2.01
CA ILE A 226 -11.37 -5.81 -3.09
C ILE A 226 -11.12 -6.80 -4.25
N LEU A 227 -9.88 -7.04 -4.64
CA LEU A 227 -9.54 -8.00 -5.69
C LEU A 227 -9.92 -9.42 -5.29
N TYR A 228 -9.57 -9.84 -4.07
CA TYR A 228 -9.93 -11.15 -3.54
C TYR A 228 -11.44 -11.32 -3.40
N LEU A 229 -12.15 -10.29 -2.93
CA LEU A 229 -13.60 -10.28 -2.84
C LEU A 229 -14.26 -10.46 -4.22
N ALA A 230 -13.76 -9.77 -5.24
CA ALA A 230 -14.27 -9.90 -6.60
C ALA A 230 -14.08 -11.31 -7.16
N ILE A 231 -12.93 -11.94 -6.92
CA ILE A 231 -12.68 -13.35 -7.28
C ILE A 231 -13.63 -14.27 -6.52
N PHE A 232 -13.79 -14.06 -5.20
CA PHE A 232 -14.69 -14.85 -4.36
C PHE A 232 -16.15 -14.76 -4.84
N ILE A 233 -16.63 -13.56 -5.19
CA ILE A 233 -17.99 -13.37 -5.75
C ILE A 233 -18.12 -14.10 -7.08
N GLY A 234 -17.14 -13.96 -7.98
CA GLY A 234 -17.12 -14.67 -9.26
C GLY A 234 -17.18 -16.18 -9.10
N PHE A 235 -16.35 -16.74 -8.22
CA PHE A 235 -16.34 -18.15 -7.88
C PHE A 235 -17.67 -18.60 -7.26
N SER A 236 -18.24 -17.81 -6.32
CA SER A 236 -19.51 -18.09 -5.66
C SER A 236 -20.67 -18.15 -6.65
N ILE A 237 -20.71 -17.26 -7.64
CA ILE A 237 -21.74 -17.29 -8.71
C ILE A 237 -21.67 -18.60 -9.50
N ILE A 238 -20.47 -19.07 -9.83
CA ILE A 238 -20.27 -20.33 -10.56
C ILE A 238 -20.67 -21.52 -9.66
N ALA A 239 -20.21 -21.53 -8.41
CA ALA A 239 -20.51 -22.58 -7.44
C ALA A 239 -22.01 -22.70 -7.16
N LEU A 240 -22.72 -21.57 -6.98
CA LEU A 240 -24.18 -21.55 -6.76
C LEU A 240 -24.96 -22.02 -7.99
N LYS A 241 -24.49 -21.69 -9.23
CA LYS A 241 -25.09 -22.24 -10.45
C LYS A 241 -24.92 -23.75 -10.53
N LEU A 242 -23.76 -24.28 -10.17
CA LEU A 242 -23.53 -25.72 -10.11
C LEU A 242 -24.36 -26.39 -9.01
N TRP A 243 -24.41 -25.77 -7.83
CA TRP A 243 -25.23 -26.20 -6.71
C TRP A 243 -26.70 -26.34 -7.11
N TYR A 244 -27.29 -25.31 -7.73
CA TYR A 244 -28.67 -25.34 -8.19
C TYR A 244 -28.92 -26.46 -9.20
N ARG A 245 -28.00 -26.63 -10.19
CA ARG A 245 -28.13 -27.66 -11.23
C ARG A 245 -28.07 -29.06 -10.67
N PHE A 246 -27.11 -29.35 -9.76
CA PHE A 246 -26.97 -30.67 -9.17
C PHE A 246 -28.11 -30.96 -8.17
N SER A 247 -28.46 -30.02 -7.33
CA SER A 247 -29.57 -30.17 -6.37
C SER A 247 -30.86 -30.46 -7.09
N ARG A 248 -31.18 -29.73 -8.17
CA ARG A 248 -32.36 -29.97 -8.99
C ARG A 248 -32.37 -31.37 -9.60
N LYS A 249 -31.25 -31.81 -10.18
CA LYS A 249 -31.15 -33.16 -10.76
C LYS A 249 -31.41 -34.24 -9.73
N PHE A 250 -30.75 -34.20 -8.59
CA PHE A 250 -30.97 -35.18 -7.53
C PHE A 250 -32.36 -35.12 -6.97
N PHE A 251 -32.95 -33.92 -6.83
CA PHE A 251 -34.31 -33.77 -6.34
C PHE A 251 -35.35 -34.35 -7.32
N GLU A 252 -35.22 -34.13 -8.62
CA GLU A 252 -36.09 -34.71 -9.66
C GLU A 252 -36.03 -36.26 -9.63
N GLU A 253 -34.82 -36.85 -9.57
CA GLU A 253 -34.66 -38.31 -9.48
C GLU A 253 -35.26 -38.91 -8.20
N ILE A 254 -35.13 -38.23 -7.05
CA ILE A 254 -35.76 -38.67 -5.80
C ILE A 254 -37.28 -38.53 -5.89
N LYS A 255 -37.78 -37.44 -6.45
CA LYS A 255 -39.21 -37.18 -6.65
C LYS A 255 -39.87 -38.27 -7.51
N GLU A 256 -39.21 -38.70 -8.58
CA GLU A 256 -39.73 -39.81 -9.43
C GLU A 256 -39.77 -41.12 -8.66
N ASN A 257 -38.75 -41.41 -7.88
CA ASN A 257 -38.71 -42.62 -7.06
C ASN A 257 -39.81 -42.63 -5.95
N LEU A 258 -40.11 -41.46 -5.37
CA LEU A 258 -41.18 -41.27 -4.38
C LEU A 258 -42.57 -41.42 -4.98
N LYS A 259 -42.77 -41.22 -6.27
CA LYS A 259 -44.04 -41.50 -6.92
C LYS A 259 -44.38 -42.99 -6.97
N LEU A 260 -43.35 -43.82 -7.01
CA LEU A 260 -43.46 -45.25 -7.14
C LEU A 260 -43.34 -46.02 -5.81
N ASN A 261 -42.71 -45.41 -4.80
CA ASN A 261 -42.35 -46.04 -3.53
C ASN A 261 -42.58 -45.11 -2.36
N TYR A 262 -42.99 -45.71 -1.18
CA TYR A 262 -43.01 -44.96 0.08
C TYR A 262 -41.62 -44.48 0.47
N PHE A 263 -41.54 -43.39 1.22
CA PHE A 263 -40.28 -42.72 1.61
C PHE A 263 -39.21 -43.69 2.17
N LEU A 264 -39.56 -44.55 3.12
CA LEU A 264 -38.62 -45.52 3.72
C LEU A 264 -38.10 -46.53 2.70
N LYS A 265 -38.94 -46.95 1.74
CA LYS A 265 -38.55 -47.87 0.68
C LYS A 265 -37.69 -47.16 -0.37
N SER A 266 -38.01 -45.92 -0.70
CA SER A 266 -37.18 -45.06 -1.58
C SER A 266 -35.81 -44.82 -0.99
N LEU A 267 -35.72 -44.49 0.33
CA LEU A 267 -34.46 -44.30 1.04
C LEU A 267 -33.56 -45.55 0.98
N LYS A 268 -34.19 -46.75 1.13
CA LYS A 268 -33.48 -48.03 1.06
C LYS A 268 -33.02 -48.39 -0.36
N ASN A 269 -33.79 -47.99 -1.38
CA ASN A 269 -33.51 -48.27 -2.76
C ASN A 269 -32.37 -47.41 -3.35
N ILE A 270 -32.33 -46.13 -2.99
CA ILE A 270 -31.35 -45.15 -3.53
C ILE A 270 -30.69 -44.34 -2.42
N PRO A 271 -30.08 -44.95 -1.40
CA PRO A 271 -29.51 -44.23 -0.25
C PRO A 271 -28.42 -43.23 -0.65
N LEU A 272 -27.59 -43.60 -1.62
CA LEU A 272 -26.48 -42.78 -2.10
C LEU A 272 -26.94 -41.44 -2.68
N LYS A 273 -28.14 -41.43 -3.35
CA LYS A 273 -28.68 -40.20 -3.95
C LYS A 273 -29.23 -39.23 -2.87
N TYR A 274 -29.80 -39.76 -1.78
CA TYR A 274 -30.21 -38.94 -0.65
C TYR A 274 -29.01 -38.33 0.06
N VAL A 275 -27.95 -39.11 0.29
CA VAL A 275 -26.70 -38.60 0.86
C VAL A 275 -26.08 -37.54 -0.06
N ALA A 276 -26.01 -37.81 -1.38
CA ALA A 276 -25.51 -36.86 -2.34
C ALA A 276 -26.33 -35.56 -2.36
N LEU A 277 -27.66 -35.63 -2.28
CA LEU A 277 -28.51 -34.44 -2.18
C LEU A 277 -28.16 -33.60 -0.96
N VAL A 278 -28.07 -34.24 0.22
CA VAL A 278 -27.73 -33.52 1.47
C VAL A 278 -26.33 -32.90 1.39
N LEU A 279 -25.33 -33.64 0.89
CA LEU A 279 -23.98 -33.15 0.74
C LEU A 279 -23.89 -31.97 -0.23
N VAL A 280 -24.59 -32.04 -1.36
CA VAL A 280 -24.60 -30.92 -2.34
C VAL A 280 -25.40 -29.76 -1.78
N PHE A 281 -26.56 -30.01 -1.18
CA PHE A 281 -27.45 -28.94 -0.71
C PHE A 281 -26.88 -28.16 0.49
N ALA A 282 -26.24 -28.82 1.44
CA ALA A 282 -25.67 -28.21 2.62
C ALA A 282 -24.15 -27.93 2.45
N GLY A 283 -23.42 -28.80 1.74
CA GLY A 283 -21.97 -28.76 1.67
C GLY A 283 -21.44 -27.55 0.89
N ILE A 284 -21.99 -27.27 -0.30
CA ILE A 284 -21.51 -26.13 -1.12
C ILE A 284 -21.73 -24.77 -0.43
N PRO A 285 -22.94 -24.47 0.10
CA PRO A 285 -23.11 -23.24 0.88
C PRO A 285 -22.23 -23.18 2.13
N ALA A 286 -22.05 -24.30 2.85
CA ALA A 286 -21.19 -24.36 4.03
C ALA A 286 -19.72 -24.04 3.67
N VAL A 287 -19.20 -24.61 2.57
CA VAL A 287 -17.85 -24.31 2.10
C VAL A 287 -17.70 -22.83 1.75
N LEU A 288 -18.68 -22.23 1.04
CA LEU A 288 -18.65 -20.81 0.72
C LEU A 288 -18.65 -19.92 1.98
N LEU A 289 -19.44 -20.27 2.99
CA LEU A 289 -19.44 -19.55 4.27
C LEU A 289 -18.11 -19.70 5.02
N ILE A 290 -17.52 -20.89 5.03
CA ILE A 290 -16.21 -21.12 5.65
C ILE A 290 -15.13 -20.30 4.94
N VAL A 291 -15.10 -20.34 3.61
CA VAL A 291 -14.13 -19.52 2.83
C VAL A 291 -14.34 -18.04 3.09
N PHE A 292 -15.56 -17.55 3.12
CA PHE A 292 -15.87 -16.15 3.44
C PHE A 292 -15.35 -15.72 4.81
N ASN A 293 -15.49 -16.59 5.83
CA ASN A 293 -15.02 -16.30 7.18
C ASN A 293 -13.50 -16.42 7.36
N ILE A 294 -12.83 -17.24 6.53
CA ILE A 294 -11.37 -17.39 6.56
C ILE A 294 -10.70 -16.22 5.82
N CYS A 295 -11.29 -15.78 4.71
CA CYS A 295 -10.78 -14.66 3.95
C CYS A 295 -11.18 -13.36 4.64
N ASP A 296 -10.19 -12.57 5.05
CA ASP A 296 -10.43 -11.22 5.55
C ASP A 296 -10.70 -10.29 4.36
N PHE A 297 -11.96 -9.87 4.22
CA PHE A 297 -12.40 -8.91 3.20
C PHE A 297 -12.59 -7.51 3.78
N SER A 298 -11.93 -7.19 4.91
CA SER A 298 -12.02 -5.88 5.53
C SER A 298 -11.47 -4.80 4.58
N ILE A 299 -12.19 -3.69 4.50
CA ILE A 299 -11.78 -2.50 3.74
C ILE A 299 -11.49 -1.42 4.77
N PHE A 300 -10.24 -0.99 4.83
CA PHE A 300 -9.84 0.10 5.69
C PHE A 300 -10.24 1.45 5.06
N ILE A 301 -10.98 2.25 5.81
CA ILE A 301 -11.35 3.62 5.45
C ILE A 301 -10.74 4.53 6.52
N PRO A 302 -9.76 5.38 6.16
CA PRO A 302 -9.18 6.31 7.12
C PRO A 302 -10.25 7.21 7.77
N SER A 303 -10.11 7.48 9.06
CA SER A 303 -11.11 8.23 9.86
C SER A 303 -11.47 9.58 9.26
N LYS A 304 -10.52 10.25 8.59
CA LYS A 304 -10.75 11.52 7.89
C LYS A 304 -11.82 11.48 6.79
N TYR A 305 -12.10 10.28 6.23
CA TYR A 305 -13.15 10.11 5.22
C TYR A 305 -14.50 9.75 5.83
N ILE A 306 -14.58 9.60 7.16
CA ILE A 306 -15.83 9.26 7.85
C ILE A 306 -16.40 10.55 8.43
N PRO A 307 -17.51 11.10 7.88
CA PRO A 307 -18.17 12.28 8.44
C PRO A 307 -18.67 12.00 9.85
N ASN A 308 -18.48 12.95 10.77
CA ASN A 308 -18.91 12.79 12.16
C ASN A 308 -20.43 12.78 12.32
N ASP A 309 -21.15 13.56 11.48
CA ASP A 309 -22.58 13.79 11.64
C ASP A 309 -23.46 13.04 10.64
N ASN A 310 -23.07 12.98 9.37
CA ASN A 310 -23.88 12.36 8.31
C ASN A 310 -23.03 11.71 7.23
N ILE A 311 -23.14 10.38 7.09
CA ILE A 311 -22.41 9.58 6.10
C ILE A 311 -22.74 10.00 4.64
N PHE A 312 -23.89 10.60 4.39
CA PHE A 312 -24.30 11.08 3.06
C PHE A 312 -23.90 12.53 2.76
N ASP A 313 -23.09 13.16 3.62
CA ASP A 313 -22.59 14.52 3.39
C ASP A 313 -21.52 14.54 2.30
N ILE A 314 -21.96 14.80 1.06
CA ILE A 314 -21.09 14.90 -0.11
C ILE A 314 -20.09 16.05 0.03
N SER A 315 -20.45 17.12 0.72
CA SER A 315 -19.59 18.30 0.91
C SER A 315 -18.36 17.95 1.75
N ASN A 316 -18.52 17.10 2.79
CA ASN A 316 -17.40 16.61 3.57
C ASN A 316 -16.40 15.82 2.73
N TYR A 317 -16.88 14.92 1.88
CA TYR A 317 -16.01 14.13 1.00
C TYR A 317 -15.26 14.99 -0.01
N LEU A 318 -15.94 16.01 -0.59
CA LEU A 318 -15.30 16.95 -1.50
C LEU A 318 -14.24 17.79 -0.80
N ASN A 319 -14.50 18.27 0.41
CA ASN A 319 -13.53 19.01 1.21
C ASN A 319 -12.30 18.17 1.51
N VAL A 320 -12.46 16.92 1.94
CA VAL A 320 -11.34 15.99 2.18
C VAL A 320 -10.52 15.75 0.90
N LEU A 321 -11.16 15.63 -0.27
CA LEU A 321 -10.45 15.49 -1.53
C LEU A 321 -9.67 16.75 -1.90
N VAL A 322 -10.25 17.93 -1.70
CA VAL A 322 -9.58 19.23 -1.94
C VAL A 322 -8.40 19.40 -0.97
N ASP A 323 -8.58 19.11 0.32
CA ASP A 323 -7.52 19.17 1.33
C ASP A 323 -6.38 18.21 1.00
N ASN A 324 -6.68 16.98 0.55
CA ASN A 324 -5.65 16.03 0.11
C ASN A 324 -4.88 16.58 -1.11
N ALA A 325 -5.57 17.18 -2.09
CA ALA A 325 -4.92 17.74 -3.27
C ALA A 325 -4.05 18.98 -2.89
N GLN A 326 -4.52 19.81 -1.98
CA GLN A 326 -3.76 20.95 -1.45
C GLN A 326 -2.54 20.48 -0.67
N THR A 327 -2.70 19.48 0.19
CA THR A 327 -1.62 18.86 0.95
C THR A 327 -0.55 18.28 0.02
N LEU A 328 -0.95 17.57 -1.04
CA LEU A 328 -0.01 17.05 -2.04
C LEU A 328 0.75 18.16 -2.78
N ASN A 329 0.11 19.30 -3.06
CA ASN A 329 0.73 20.41 -3.77
C ASN A 329 1.60 21.30 -2.86
N SER A 330 1.27 21.42 -1.56
CA SER A 330 2.00 22.23 -0.59
C SER A 330 3.22 21.52 0.00
N GLN A 331 3.36 20.22 -0.23
CA GLN A 331 4.45 19.43 0.29
C GLN A 331 5.80 19.96 -0.18
N SER A 332 6.60 20.43 0.77
CA SER A 332 8.01 20.73 0.51
C SER A 332 8.74 19.42 0.25
N LEU A 333 9.69 19.50 -0.68
CA LEU A 333 10.41 18.34 -1.20
C LEU A 333 11.49 17.84 -0.23
N THR A 334 11.13 17.43 0.97
CA THR A 334 12.05 16.71 1.87
C THR A 334 12.22 15.25 1.41
N GLY A 335 13.37 14.63 1.71
CA GLY A 335 13.74 13.31 1.17
C GLY A 335 12.70 12.21 1.36
N ASN A 336 11.95 12.26 2.44
CA ASN A 336 10.94 11.23 2.74
C ASN A 336 9.56 11.51 2.16
N GLN A 337 9.42 12.59 1.43
CA GLN A 337 8.29 12.78 0.54
C GLN A 337 8.22 11.70 -0.54
N MET A 338 9.34 11.05 -0.85
CA MET A 338 9.37 9.89 -1.74
C MET A 338 8.36 8.82 -1.31
N LEU A 339 8.22 8.52 -0.02
CA LEU A 339 7.25 7.55 0.48
C LEU A 339 5.79 7.98 0.27
N VAL A 340 5.50 9.28 0.46
CA VAL A 340 4.17 9.83 0.18
C VAL A 340 3.87 9.83 -1.32
N ASN A 341 4.85 10.15 -2.14
CA ASN A 341 4.74 10.06 -3.60
C ASN A 341 4.58 8.62 -4.07
N LEU A 342 5.34 7.69 -3.49
CA LEU A 342 5.23 6.25 -3.74
C LEU A 342 3.81 5.77 -3.45
N PHE A 343 3.26 6.11 -2.29
CA PHE A 343 1.88 5.80 -1.96
C PHE A 343 0.91 6.39 -2.98
N SER A 344 1.00 7.69 -3.28
CA SER A 344 0.07 8.38 -4.19
C SER A 344 0.08 7.77 -5.60
N ARG A 345 1.26 7.44 -6.13
CA ARG A 345 1.37 6.80 -7.45
C ARG A 345 0.90 5.35 -7.44
N THR A 346 1.25 4.60 -6.40
CA THR A 346 0.76 3.23 -6.21
C THR A 346 -0.75 3.21 -6.08
N PHE A 347 -1.32 4.09 -5.27
CA PHE A 347 -2.77 4.24 -5.10
C PHE A 347 -3.47 4.50 -6.44
N THR A 348 -2.97 5.47 -7.20
CA THR A 348 -3.55 5.82 -8.51
C THR A 348 -3.45 4.66 -9.51
N ALA A 349 -2.29 4.00 -9.59
CA ALA A 349 -2.10 2.85 -10.46
C ALA A 349 -3.00 1.68 -10.05
N SER A 350 -3.05 1.35 -8.75
CA SER A 350 -3.88 0.27 -8.22
C SER A 350 -5.37 0.53 -8.39
N LEU A 351 -5.81 1.78 -8.27
CA LEU A 351 -7.20 2.17 -8.52
C LEU A 351 -7.60 1.84 -9.96
N TRP A 352 -6.81 2.28 -10.94
CA TRP A 352 -7.10 2.01 -12.36
C TRP A 352 -7.01 0.53 -12.70
N LEU A 353 -6.00 -0.18 -12.20
CA LEU A 353 -5.87 -1.62 -12.41
C LEU A 353 -7.04 -2.40 -11.77
N THR A 354 -7.51 -1.98 -10.59
CA THR A 354 -8.68 -2.58 -9.94
C THR A 354 -9.95 -2.37 -10.76
N ILE A 355 -10.18 -1.16 -11.29
CA ILE A 355 -11.33 -0.88 -12.18
C ILE A 355 -11.27 -1.76 -13.43
N ILE A 356 -10.12 -1.84 -14.10
CA ILE A 356 -9.92 -2.68 -15.28
C ILE A 356 -10.17 -4.15 -14.95
N PHE A 357 -9.67 -4.63 -13.81
CA PHE A 357 -9.88 -5.99 -13.32
C PHE A 357 -11.36 -6.29 -13.10
N LEU A 358 -12.11 -5.40 -12.42
CA LEU A 358 -13.54 -5.57 -12.15
C LEU A 358 -14.35 -5.64 -13.45
N ILE A 359 -14.06 -4.77 -14.42
CA ILE A 359 -14.71 -4.79 -15.73
C ILE A 359 -14.38 -6.11 -16.47
N SER A 360 -13.13 -6.54 -16.44
CA SER A 360 -12.70 -7.75 -17.14
C SER A 360 -13.29 -9.01 -16.52
N ILE A 361 -13.35 -9.14 -15.19
CA ILE A 361 -13.96 -10.31 -14.53
C ILE A 361 -15.47 -10.40 -14.78
N ILE A 362 -16.18 -9.27 -14.78
CA ILE A 362 -17.60 -9.22 -15.16
C ILE A 362 -17.78 -9.71 -16.61
N THR A 363 -16.95 -9.24 -17.52
CA THR A 363 -16.99 -9.63 -18.93
C THR A 363 -16.69 -11.13 -19.12
N VAL A 364 -15.72 -11.68 -18.36
CA VAL A 364 -15.42 -13.12 -18.32
C VAL A 364 -16.65 -13.92 -17.86
N LEU A 365 -17.30 -13.48 -16.77
CA LEU A 365 -18.50 -14.16 -16.24
C LEU A 365 -19.67 -14.13 -17.22
N LEU A 366 -19.89 -13.01 -17.92
CA LEU A 366 -20.92 -12.89 -18.95
C LEU A 366 -20.63 -13.82 -20.13
N ASN A 367 -19.41 -13.84 -20.65
CA ASN A 367 -19.01 -14.74 -21.74
C ASN A 367 -19.14 -16.22 -21.34
N LEU A 368 -18.86 -16.59 -20.08
CA LEU A 368 -19.09 -17.96 -19.59
C LEU A 368 -20.57 -18.35 -19.64
N THR A 369 -21.50 -17.42 -19.44
CA THR A 369 -22.93 -17.70 -19.55
C THR A 369 -23.37 -17.88 -20.98
N GLU A 370 -22.89 -17.10 -21.92
CA GLU A 370 -23.17 -17.25 -23.37
C GLU A 370 -22.57 -18.55 -23.95
N LEU A 371 -21.36 -18.93 -23.52
CA LEU A 371 -20.71 -20.16 -23.90
C LEU A 371 -21.57 -21.39 -23.55
N LYS A 372 -22.21 -21.39 -22.38
CA LYS A 372 -23.10 -22.47 -21.94
C LYS A 372 -24.40 -22.53 -22.74
N LEU A 373 -24.98 -21.37 -23.07
CA LEU A 373 -26.19 -21.30 -23.91
C LEU A 373 -25.93 -21.88 -25.31
N CYS A 374 -24.79 -21.56 -25.93
CA CYS A 374 -24.42 -22.13 -27.24
C CYS A 374 -24.18 -23.66 -27.18
N LEU A 375 -23.63 -24.20 -26.10
CA LEU A 375 -23.38 -25.63 -25.95
C LEU A 375 -24.67 -26.43 -25.72
N LEU A 376 -25.66 -25.87 -25.03
CA LEU A 376 -26.98 -26.45 -24.86
C LEU A 376 -27.74 -26.52 -26.21
N TYR A 377 -27.70 -25.47 -26.97
CA TYR A 377 -28.38 -25.41 -28.28
C TYR A 377 -27.81 -26.41 -29.33
N THR A 378 -26.48 -26.66 -29.24
CA THR A 378 -25.83 -27.66 -30.12
C THR A 378 -26.07 -29.10 -29.65
N SER A 379 -26.33 -29.36 -28.38
CA SER A 379 -26.69 -30.67 -27.82
C SER A 379 -28.11 -31.04 -28.22
N ASP A 380 -29.05 -30.10 -28.06
CA ASP A 380 -30.47 -30.35 -28.45
C ASP A 380 -30.66 -30.56 -29.95
N ALA A 381 -29.85 -29.87 -30.79
CA ALA A 381 -29.85 -30.05 -32.22
C ALA A 381 -29.17 -31.37 -32.71
N ALA A 382 -28.35 -32.01 -31.86
CA ALA A 382 -27.71 -33.28 -32.17
C ALA A 382 -28.57 -34.49 -31.74
N ASP A 383 -29.52 -34.28 -30.83
CA ASP A 383 -30.47 -35.29 -30.38
C ASP A 383 -31.72 -35.37 -31.28
N GLU A 384 -31.91 -34.41 -32.22
CA GLU A 384 -32.98 -34.37 -33.22
C GLU A 384 -32.58 -34.92 -34.62
N LEU A 385 -31.33 -35.39 -34.81
CA LEU A 385 -30.81 -36.08 -36.00
C LEU A 385 -30.55 -37.55 -35.73
#